data_e54a0262a6028517e31d43e770ab9f02
#
_entry.id   e54a0262a6028517e31d43e770ab9f02
#
_cell.length_a   1.000
_cell.length_b   1.000
_cell.length_c   1.000
_cell.angle_alpha   90.00
_cell.angle_beta   90.00
_cell.angle_gamma   90.00
#
_symmetry.space_group_name_H-M   'P 1'
#
loop_
_entity.id
_entity.type
_entity.pdbx_description
1 polymer ?
#
loop_
_entity_poly.entity_id
_entity_poly.type
_entity_poly.pdbx_seq_one_letter_code
_entity_poly.pdbx_strand_id
1 'polypeptide(L)'
;MKQFILPASFDGASSVLLDEKDSHYLKNVLRVKVGAELKCTAPDGSVWRGIVSRFGEGGCTLELFPAGTGAERDAAADAGVQVVLYQSLIKGKNMDLIIRQAVEAGVAAVVPVETEYSQIRVKDFKNEKPERWQRIIKEAMQQCGTSIHTTVEDVKKLEDISPVSSDETGLFF
;
A
#
# COMPACT_ATOMS: atom_id res chain seq x y z
N MET A 1 -18.35 0.79 -2.51
CA MET A 1 -18.14 0.14 -1.18
C MET A 1 -16.91 0.78 -0.55
N LYS A 2 -16.87 1.03 0.77
CA LYS A 2 -15.67 1.59 1.41
C LYS A 2 -14.59 0.52 1.51
N GLN A 3 -13.32 0.92 1.33
CA GLN A 3 -12.18 0.01 1.42
C GLN A 3 -11.42 0.21 2.74
N PHE A 4 -10.86 -0.90 3.24
CA PHE A 4 -10.01 -0.92 4.41
C PHE A 4 -8.82 -1.87 4.18
N ILE A 5 -7.62 -1.45 4.53
CA ILE A 5 -6.41 -2.28 4.46
C ILE A 5 -6.23 -2.98 5.81
N LEU A 6 -6.23 -4.30 5.80
CA LEU A 6 -6.04 -5.10 6.99
C LEU A 6 -4.62 -4.90 7.58
N PRO A 7 -4.46 -5.07 8.90
CA PRO A 7 -3.16 -4.96 9.54
C PRO A 7 -2.16 -5.95 8.95
N ALA A 8 -0.86 -5.59 8.97
CA ALA A 8 0.22 -6.48 8.52
C ALA A 8 0.29 -7.82 9.28
N SER A 9 -0.28 -7.86 10.48
CA SER A 9 -0.38 -9.08 11.31
C SER A 9 -1.56 -9.99 10.96
N PHE A 10 -2.37 -9.63 9.95
CA PHE A 10 -3.51 -10.46 9.55
C PHE A 10 -3.04 -11.76 8.91
N ASP A 11 -3.51 -12.87 9.43
CA ASP A 11 -3.10 -14.25 9.11
C ASP A 11 -4.18 -15.08 8.39
N GLY A 12 -5.26 -14.43 7.94
CA GLY A 12 -6.39 -15.12 7.29
C GLY A 12 -7.50 -15.56 8.26
N ALA A 13 -7.47 -15.09 9.51
CA ALA A 13 -8.51 -15.40 10.50
C ALA A 13 -9.89 -14.85 10.08
N SER A 14 -10.96 -15.53 10.50
CA SER A 14 -12.34 -15.12 10.24
C SER A 14 -12.77 -13.86 10.99
N SER A 15 -11.96 -13.38 11.92
CA SER A 15 -12.18 -12.12 12.62
C SER A 15 -10.86 -11.46 13.00
N VAL A 16 -10.85 -10.13 13.05
CA VAL A 16 -9.69 -9.34 13.47
C VAL A 16 -10.13 -8.23 14.42
N LEU A 17 -9.40 -8.07 15.52
CA LEU A 17 -9.51 -6.91 16.40
C LEU A 17 -8.52 -5.87 15.91
N LEU A 18 -9.05 -4.74 15.49
CA LEU A 18 -8.26 -3.59 15.03
C LEU A 18 -7.77 -2.77 16.22
N ASP A 19 -6.59 -2.21 16.11
CA ASP A 19 -6.04 -1.29 17.09
C ASP A 19 -6.87 0.01 17.21
N GLU A 20 -6.54 0.85 18.18
CA GLU A 20 -7.24 2.10 18.42
C GLU A 20 -7.21 3.04 17.21
N LYS A 21 -6.09 3.09 16.49
CA LYS A 21 -5.86 3.96 15.34
C LYS A 21 -6.72 3.56 14.15
N ASP A 22 -6.72 2.29 13.79
CA ASP A 22 -7.54 1.75 12.71
C ASP A 22 -9.03 1.81 13.06
N SER A 23 -9.36 1.58 14.32
CA SER A 23 -10.72 1.72 14.86
C SER A 23 -11.22 3.16 14.78
N HIS A 24 -10.38 4.14 15.15
CA HIS A 24 -10.67 5.55 15.01
C HIS A 24 -10.88 5.94 13.53
N TYR A 25 -10.05 5.41 12.64
CA TYR A 25 -10.17 5.64 11.19
C TYR A 25 -11.53 5.14 10.67
N LEU A 26 -11.93 3.91 11.00
CA LEU A 26 -13.23 3.37 10.58
C LEU A 26 -14.41 4.20 11.13
N LYS A 27 -14.36 4.55 12.42
CA LYS A 27 -15.46 5.23 13.10
C LYS A 27 -15.58 6.70 12.70
N ASN A 28 -14.48 7.44 12.66
CA ASN A 28 -14.49 8.90 12.57
C ASN A 28 -14.17 9.42 11.17
N VAL A 29 -13.33 8.74 10.39
CA VAL A 29 -12.97 9.12 9.02
C VAL A 29 -13.94 8.46 8.04
N LEU A 30 -14.01 7.15 8.03
CA LEU A 30 -14.92 6.42 7.15
C LEU A 30 -16.37 6.45 7.62
N ARG A 31 -16.62 6.78 8.88
CA ARG A 31 -17.94 6.89 9.50
C ARG A 31 -18.80 5.66 9.24
N VAL A 32 -18.20 4.47 9.44
CA VAL A 32 -18.92 3.22 9.32
C VAL A 32 -19.65 2.89 10.61
N LYS A 33 -20.76 2.17 10.48
CA LYS A 33 -21.58 1.71 11.62
C LYS A 33 -21.43 0.20 11.79
N VAL A 34 -21.81 -0.31 12.94
CA VAL A 34 -21.96 -1.75 13.16
C VAL A 34 -22.89 -2.32 12.09
N GLY A 35 -22.54 -3.48 11.54
CA GLY A 35 -23.23 -4.11 10.42
C GLY A 35 -22.82 -3.58 9.03
N ALA A 36 -21.98 -2.56 8.94
CA ALA A 36 -21.51 -2.04 7.66
C ALA A 36 -20.54 -3.02 6.99
N GLU A 37 -20.68 -3.17 5.68
CA GLU A 37 -19.77 -3.95 4.85
C GLU A 37 -18.64 -3.09 4.29
N LEU A 38 -17.44 -3.69 4.24
CA LEU A 38 -16.21 -3.10 3.73
C LEU A 38 -15.53 -4.06 2.75
N LYS A 39 -14.93 -3.52 1.70
CA LYS A 39 -13.91 -4.25 0.93
C LYS A 39 -12.62 -4.20 1.76
N CYS A 40 -12.09 -5.35 2.17
CA CYS A 40 -10.84 -5.43 2.92
C CYS A 40 -9.76 -6.02 2.03
N THR A 41 -8.57 -5.43 2.05
CA THR A 41 -7.39 -5.95 1.34
C THR A 41 -6.38 -6.41 2.37
N ALA A 42 -5.96 -7.66 2.28
CA ALA A 42 -4.96 -8.24 3.15
C ALA A 42 -3.53 -7.85 2.69
N PRO A 43 -2.49 -8.05 3.54
CA PRO A 43 -1.12 -7.73 3.19
C PRO A 43 -0.58 -8.47 1.96
N ASP A 44 -1.10 -9.67 1.69
CA ASP A 44 -0.78 -10.50 0.52
C ASP A 44 -1.54 -10.08 -0.76
N GLY A 45 -2.32 -8.98 -0.71
CA GLY A 45 -3.15 -8.50 -1.80
C GLY A 45 -4.49 -9.22 -1.95
N SER A 46 -4.77 -10.24 -1.15
CA SER A 46 -6.07 -10.94 -1.19
C SER A 46 -7.22 -10.04 -0.73
N VAL A 47 -8.36 -10.20 -1.39
CA VAL A 47 -9.56 -9.40 -1.14
C VAL A 47 -10.52 -10.17 -0.23
N TRP A 48 -11.01 -9.48 0.78
CA TRP A 48 -11.93 -9.99 1.79
C TRP A 48 -13.15 -9.06 1.90
N ARG A 49 -14.28 -9.64 2.23
CA ARG A 49 -15.46 -8.90 2.67
C ARG A 49 -15.42 -8.79 4.19
N GLY A 50 -15.33 -7.57 4.71
CA GLY A 50 -15.36 -7.30 6.14
C GLY A 50 -16.72 -6.78 6.58
N ILE A 51 -17.22 -7.26 7.72
CA ILE A 51 -18.41 -6.73 8.39
C ILE A 51 -18.00 -6.18 9.74
N VAL A 52 -18.37 -4.94 10.02
CA VAL A 52 -18.12 -4.33 11.33
C VAL A 52 -19.02 -5.00 12.36
N SER A 53 -18.43 -5.82 13.24
CA SER A 53 -19.18 -6.55 14.26
C SER A 53 -19.46 -5.66 15.48
N ARG A 54 -18.47 -4.96 15.99
CA ARG A 54 -18.65 -4.04 17.13
C ARG A 54 -17.56 -2.99 17.23
N PHE A 55 -17.88 -1.88 17.92
CA PHE A 55 -16.91 -0.92 18.46
C PHE A 55 -16.93 -1.06 20.01
N GLY A 56 -15.78 -1.27 20.64
CA GLY A 56 -15.64 -1.45 22.08
C GLY A 56 -14.39 -0.77 22.64
N GLU A 57 -14.14 -0.95 23.96
CA GLU A 57 -12.97 -0.37 24.64
C GLU A 57 -11.63 -0.88 24.10
N GLY A 58 -11.58 -2.07 23.50
CA GLY A 58 -10.38 -2.65 22.87
C GLY A 58 -10.24 -2.35 21.39
N GLY A 59 -11.13 -1.57 20.79
CA GLY A 59 -11.10 -1.26 19.37
C GLY A 59 -12.33 -1.74 18.58
N CYS A 60 -12.17 -1.84 17.28
CA CYS A 60 -13.19 -2.34 16.34
C CYS A 60 -12.93 -3.81 15.99
N THR A 61 -13.95 -4.64 16.02
CA THR A 61 -13.88 -6.02 15.54
C THR A 61 -14.52 -6.10 14.16
N LEU A 62 -13.79 -6.67 13.21
CA LEU A 62 -14.30 -7.04 11.90
C LEU A 62 -14.46 -8.55 11.82
N GLU A 63 -15.59 -9.01 11.29
CA GLU A 63 -15.75 -10.36 10.78
C GLU A 63 -15.36 -10.39 9.32
N LEU A 64 -14.55 -11.37 8.93
CA LEU A 64 -13.92 -11.42 7.62
C LEU A 64 -14.32 -12.68 6.88
N PHE A 65 -14.72 -12.49 5.64
CA PHE A 65 -15.13 -13.57 4.73
C PHE A 65 -14.26 -13.45 3.48
N PRO A 66 -13.62 -14.53 3.01
CA PRO A 66 -12.93 -14.49 1.74
C PRO A 66 -13.88 -14.01 0.64
N ALA A 67 -13.49 -12.98 -0.10
CA ALA A 67 -14.21 -12.66 -1.32
C ALA A 67 -13.94 -13.83 -2.28
N GLY A 68 -14.97 -14.63 -2.58
CA GLY A 68 -14.83 -15.84 -3.39
C GLY A 68 -14.11 -15.54 -4.72
N THR A 69 -13.52 -16.56 -5.31
CA THR A 69 -12.69 -16.52 -6.52
C THR A 69 -13.35 -15.91 -7.78
N GLY A 70 -14.55 -15.34 -7.66
CA GLY A 70 -15.33 -14.77 -8.75
C GLY A 70 -15.68 -13.29 -8.63
N ALA A 71 -15.35 -12.61 -7.51
CA ALA A 71 -15.74 -11.22 -7.30
C ALA A 71 -14.51 -10.31 -7.28
N GLU A 72 -14.33 -9.57 -8.36
CA GLU A 72 -13.50 -8.37 -8.45
C GLU A 72 -12.02 -8.52 -8.00
N ARG A 73 -11.27 -9.41 -8.65
CA ARG A 73 -9.87 -9.08 -8.89
C ARG A 73 -9.88 -7.82 -9.76
N ASP A 74 -9.31 -6.73 -9.23
CA ASP A 74 -9.13 -5.55 -10.07
C ASP A 74 -8.43 -5.99 -11.36
N ALA A 75 -9.01 -5.65 -12.51
CA ALA A 75 -8.47 -6.02 -13.82
C ALA A 75 -6.99 -5.60 -14.01
N ALA A 76 -6.52 -4.63 -13.22
CA ALA A 76 -5.13 -4.20 -13.17
C ALA A 76 -4.21 -5.23 -12.46
N ALA A 77 -4.71 -5.97 -11.47
CA ALA A 77 -3.94 -7.04 -10.82
C ALA A 77 -3.85 -8.31 -11.71
N ASP A 78 -4.83 -8.48 -12.60
CA ASP A 78 -4.92 -9.62 -13.53
C ASP A 78 -4.19 -9.38 -14.88
N ALA A 79 -3.77 -8.14 -15.15
CA ALA A 79 -3.13 -7.78 -16.42
C ALA A 79 -1.68 -8.32 -16.58
N GLY A 80 -1.14 -8.96 -15.57
CA GLY A 80 0.18 -9.63 -15.65
C GLY A 80 1.38 -8.69 -15.77
N VAL A 81 1.17 -7.38 -15.94
CA VAL A 81 2.25 -6.38 -16.06
C VAL A 81 2.47 -5.72 -14.71
N GLN A 82 3.66 -5.93 -14.15
CA GLN A 82 4.09 -5.23 -12.95
C GLN A 82 4.95 -4.01 -13.32
N VAL A 83 4.57 -2.84 -12.83
CA VAL A 83 5.33 -1.61 -13.02
C VAL A 83 6.22 -1.36 -11.81
N VAL A 84 7.52 -1.22 -12.04
CA VAL A 84 8.51 -0.82 -11.04
C VAL A 84 9.01 0.57 -11.37
N LEU A 85 8.88 1.50 -10.44
CA LEU A 85 9.32 2.88 -10.59
C LEU A 85 10.70 3.08 -9.94
N TYR A 86 11.73 3.31 -10.73
CA TYR A 86 13.04 3.76 -10.27
C TYR A 86 13.04 5.28 -10.19
N GLN A 87 12.94 5.81 -8.97
CA GLN A 87 12.78 7.24 -8.71
C GLN A 87 14.04 7.87 -8.13
N SER A 88 14.61 8.84 -8.83
CA SER A 88 15.73 9.63 -8.28
C SER A 88 15.33 10.30 -6.95
N LEU A 89 16.25 10.28 -5.98
CA LEU A 89 16.03 10.89 -4.67
C LEU A 89 15.88 12.40 -4.78
N ILE A 90 14.75 12.89 -4.29
CA ILE A 90 14.44 14.32 -4.23
C ILE A 90 14.11 14.77 -2.81
N LYS A 91 14.32 16.05 -2.52
CA LYS A 91 14.11 16.63 -1.19
C LYS A 91 12.64 16.83 -0.84
N GLY A 92 12.38 16.70 0.46
CA GLY A 92 11.17 17.19 1.10
C GLY A 92 9.92 16.36 0.78
N LYS A 93 8.79 17.08 0.70
CA LYS A 93 7.46 16.47 0.51
C LYS A 93 7.21 15.93 -0.91
N ASN A 94 8.08 16.22 -1.85
CA ASN A 94 7.89 15.80 -3.23
C ASN A 94 8.00 14.27 -3.38
N MET A 95 8.92 13.64 -2.64
CA MET A 95 9.01 12.18 -2.63
C MET A 95 7.74 11.54 -2.06
N ASP A 96 7.15 12.12 -1.02
CA ASP A 96 5.87 11.67 -0.46
C ASP A 96 4.74 11.73 -1.50
N LEU A 97 4.72 12.82 -2.29
CA LEU A 97 3.73 12.98 -3.36
C LEU A 97 3.90 11.93 -4.46
N ILE A 98 5.15 11.68 -4.88
CA ILE A 98 5.44 10.64 -5.89
C ILE A 98 5.01 9.26 -5.40
N ILE A 99 5.34 8.89 -4.17
CA ILE A 99 4.91 7.61 -3.60
C ILE A 99 3.39 7.49 -3.60
N ARG A 100 2.67 8.53 -3.19
CA ARG A 100 1.20 8.56 -3.24
C ARG A 100 0.68 8.33 -4.65
N GLN A 101 1.19 9.08 -5.62
CA GLN A 101 0.78 8.98 -7.03
C GLN A 101 1.14 7.62 -7.64
N ALA A 102 2.29 7.04 -7.27
CA ALA A 102 2.68 5.70 -7.69
C ALA A 102 1.66 4.64 -7.22
N VAL A 103 1.22 4.74 -5.95
CA VAL A 103 0.15 3.87 -5.42
C VAL A 103 -1.15 4.05 -6.19
N GLU A 104 -1.56 5.30 -6.44
CA GLU A 104 -2.78 5.63 -7.18
C GLU A 104 -2.73 5.11 -8.62
N ALA A 105 -1.54 5.10 -9.23
CA ALA A 105 -1.29 4.56 -10.58
C ALA A 105 -1.14 3.04 -10.62
N GLY A 106 -1.11 2.35 -9.46
CA GLY A 106 -0.97 0.89 -9.40
C GLY A 106 0.46 0.40 -9.63
N VAL A 107 1.48 1.20 -9.30
CA VAL A 107 2.88 0.79 -9.33
C VAL A 107 3.13 -0.28 -8.27
N ALA A 108 3.74 -1.40 -8.65
CA ALA A 108 4.00 -2.51 -7.73
C ALA A 108 5.15 -2.21 -6.76
N ALA A 109 6.21 -1.56 -7.24
CA ALA A 109 7.34 -1.19 -6.39
C ALA A 109 7.91 0.18 -6.77
N VAL A 110 8.33 0.94 -5.76
CA VAL A 110 9.12 2.17 -5.93
C VAL A 110 10.51 1.90 -5.39
N VAL A 111 11.51 2.04 -6.24
CA VAL A 111 12.94 1.91 -5.91
C VAL A 111 13.54 3.32 -5.87
N PRO A 112 13.84 3.88 -4.69
CA PRO A 112 14.52 5.17 -4.61
C PRO A 112 15.97 5.03 -5.11
N VAL A 113 16.42 5.94 -5.96
CA VAL A 113 17.74 5.87 -6.60
C VAL A 113 18.57 7.10 -6.28
N GLU A 114 19.81 6.89 -5.80
CA GLU A 114 20.82 7.94 -5.75
C GLU A 114 21.46 8.08 -7.12
N THR A 115 21.37 9.26 -7.69
CA THR A 115 22.03 9.64 -8.95
C THR A 115 23.12 10.69 -8.68
N GLU A 116 23.94 10.99 -9.67
CA GLU A 116 24.99 12.02 -9.59
C GLU A 116 24.42 13.37 -9.11
N TYR A 117 23.21 13.72 -9.57
CA TYR A 117 22.56 15.00 -9.27
C TYR A 117 21.59 14.94 -8.08
N SER A 118 21.48 13.79 -7.41
CA SER A 118 20.63 13.66 -6.23
C SER A 118 21.10 14.59 -5.11
N GLN A 119 20.18 15.40 -4.61
CA GLN A 119 20.44 16.33 -3.49
C GLN A 119 20.53 15.63 -2.14
N ILE A 120 20.09 14.38 -2.07
CA ILE A 120 20.09 13.54 -0.88
C ILE A 120 20.93 12.31 -1.19
N ARG A 121 21.78 11.91 -0.24
CA ARG A 121 22.61 10.72 -0.35
C ARG A 121 21.99 9.56 0.42
N VAL A 122 22.31 8.32 0.00
CA VAL A 122 21.85 7.09 0.68
C VAL A 122 22.10 7.12 2.17
N LYS A 123 23.29 7.62 2.60
CA LYS A 123 23.66 7.73 4.01
C LYS A 123 22.75 8.61 4.85
N ASP A 124 22.19 9.67 4.23
CA ASP A 124 21.33 10.65 4.89
C ASP A 124 19.86 10.15 4.92
N PHE A 125 19.58 9.14 4.10
CA PHE A 125 18.22 8.65 3.87
C PHE A 125 17.80 7.52 4.84
N LYS A 126 18.77 6.77 5.36
CA LYS A 126 18.50 5.57 6.19
C LYS A 126 17.76 5.83 7.50
N ASN A 127 17.69 7.09 7.96
CA ASN A 127 17.24 7.40 9.32
C ASN A 127 15.80 7.94 9.43
N GLU A 128 15.09 8.24 8.34
CA GLU A 128 13.91 9.07 8.49
C GLU A 128 12.57 8.52 7.92
N LYS A 129 12.53 7.45 7.11
CA LYS A 129 11.35 7.37 6.22
C LYS A 129 10.60 6.04 6.01
N PRO A 130 11.03 4.85 6.44
CA PRO A 130 10.26 3.65 6.16
C PRO A 130 8.83 3.71 6.71
N GLU A 131 8.66 4.09 7.97
CA GLU A 131 7.34 4.15 8.63
C GLU A 131 6.43 5.23 8.05
N ARG A 132 6.99 6.38 7.69
CA ARG A 132 6.23 7.48 7.08
C ARG A 132 5.68 7.08 5.72
N TRP A 133 6.50 6.43 4.89
CA TRP A 133 6.07 6.00 3.57
C TRP A 133 5.07 4.85 3.61
N GLN A 134 5.25 3.90 4.51
CA GLN A 134 4.26 2.85 4.74
C GLN A 134 2.89 3.44 5.10
N ARG A 135 2.85 4.51 5.90
CA ARG A 135 1.61 5.21 6.20
C ARG A 135 1.01 5.87 4.96
N ILE A 136 1.83 6.55 4.15
CA ILE A 136 1.37 7.20 2.91
C ILE A 136 0.81 6.16 1.94
N ILE A 137 1.47 5.02 1.77
CA ILE A 137 1.00 3.91 0.94
C ILE A 137 -0.36 3.42 1.44
N LYS A 138 -0.47 3.11 2.74
CA LYS A 138 -1.73 2.64 3.35
C LYS A 138 -2.87 3.64 3.10
N GLU A 139 -2.62 4.93 3.36
CA GLU A 139 -3.62 5.99 3.14
C GLU A 139 -4.03 6.11 1.67
N ALA A 140 -3.06 6.07 0.74
CA ALA A 140 -3.31 6.15 -0.69
C ALA A 140 -4.10 4.93 -1.20
N MET A 141 -3.72 3.71 -0.82
CA MET A 141 -4.44 2.48 -1.16
C MET A 141 -5.89 2.53 -0.67
N GLN A 142 -6.11 2.98 0.57
CA GLN A 142 -7.45 3.12 1.13
C GLN A 142 -8.30 4.13 0.37
N GLN A 143 -7.67 5.19 -0.16
CA GLN A 143 -8.36 6.26 -0.89
C GLN A 143 -8.69 5.86 -2.32
N CYS A 144 -7.71 5.33 -3.07
CA CYS A 144 -7.90 4.98 -4.49
C CYS A 144 -8.60 3.63 -4.70
N GLY A 145 -8.63 2.78 -3.68
CA GLY A 145 -9.33 1.49 -3.76
C GLY A 145 -8.55 0.39 -4.47
N THR A 146 -7.26 0.60 -4.79
CA THR A 146 -6.42 -0.40 -5.46
C THR A 146 -6.21 -1.64 -4.57
N SER A 147 -6.12 -2.81 -5.18
CA SER A 147 -5.68 -4.05 -4.54
C SER A 147 -4.17 -4.29 -4.71
N ILE A 148 -3.51 -3.50 -5.56
CA ILE A 148 -2.06 -3.60 -5.75
C ILE A 148 -1.36 -3.03 -4.52
N HIS A 149 -0.60 -3.89 -3.83
CA HIS A 149 0.20 -3.47 -2.68
C HIS A 149 1.55 -2.92 -3.15
N THR A 150 1.65 -1.61 -3.22
CA THR A 150 2.90 -0.93 -3.56
C THR A 150 3.92 -1.09 -2.44
N THR A 151 5.13 -1.51 -2.77
CA THR A 151 6.27 -1.52 -1.84
C THR A 151 7.22 -0.37 -2.11
N VAL A 152 7.97 0.05 -1.09
CA VAL A 152 9.13 0.93 -1.28
C VAL A 152 10.36 0.16 -0.87
N GLU A 153 11.21 -0.06 -1.85
CA GLU A 153 12.46 -0.80 -1.71
C GLU A 153 13.56 0.04 -1.01
N ASP A 154 14.64 -0.62 -0.66
CA ASP A 154 15.83 0.04 -0.18
C ASP A 154 16.43 0.96 -1.26
N VAL A 155 17.05 2.06 -0.81
CA VAL A 155 17.71 2.99 -1.72
C VAL A 155 18.88 2.32 -2.42
N LYS A 156 18.92 2.40 -3.76
CA LYS A 156 20.01 1.91 -4.59
C LYS A 156 20.78 3.08 -5.20
N LYS A 157 22.05 2.86 -5.54
CA LYS A 157 22.75 3.74 -6.44
C LYS A 157 22.41 3.37 -7.88
N LEU A 158 22.49 4.34 -8.79
CA LEU A 158 22.20 4.10 -10.21
C LEU A 158 23.10 2.98 -10.79
N GLU A 159 24.36 2.93 -10.38
CA GLU A 159 25.34 1.93 -10.79
C GLU A 159 25.03 0.50 -10.31
N ASP A 160 24.22 0.36 -9.25
CA ASP A 160 23.81 -0.93 -8.67
C ASP A 160 22.51 -1.48 -9.27
N ILE A 161 21.92 -0.76 -10.23
CA ILE A 161 20.70 -1.23 -10.91
C ILE A 161 21.09 -2.18 -12.02
N SER A 162 20.57 -3.40 -11.94
CA SER A 162 20.79 -4.38 -13.00
C SER A 162 20.18 -3.93 -14.33
N PRO A 163 20.80 -4.28 -15.47
CA PRO A 163 20.18 -4.08 -16.78
C PRO A 163 18.81 -4.76 -16.85
N VAL A 164 17.93 -4.20 -17.66
CA VAL A 164 16.59 -4.75 -17.93
C VAL A 164 16.73 -6.15 -18.56
N SER A 165 16.00 -7.12 -18.04
CA SER A 165 16.00 -8.49 -18.56
C SER A 165 15.17 -8.61 -19.84
N SER A 166 15.22 -9.75 -20.53
CA SER A 166 14.55 -9.97 -21.83
C SER A 166 13.03 -9.92 -21.76
N ASP A 167 12.47 -10.15 -20.59
CA ASP A 167 11.03 -10.15 -20.29
C ASP A 167 10.54 -8.83 -19.67
N GLU A 168 11.45 -7.86 -19.55
CA GLU A 168 11.17 -6.52 -19.03
C GLU A 168 11.33 -5.46 -20.12
N THR A 169 10.62 -4.36 -19.99
CA THR A 169 10.77 -3.18 -20.85
C THR A 169 11.14 -1.98 -19.99
N GLY A 170 12.31 -1.38 -20.23
CA GLY A 170 12.76 -0.17 -19.57
C GLY A 170 12.27 1.08 -20.31
N LEU A 171 11.67 2.02 -19.57
CA LEU A 171 11.31 3.35 -20.05
C LEU A 171 12.09 4.40 -19.26
N PHE A 172 12.64 5.39 -19.97
CA PHE A 172 13.41 6.49 -19.39
C PHE A 172 12.73 7.81 -19.72
N PHE A 173 12.65 8.69 -18.71
CA PHE A 173 12.02 10.02 -18.81
C PHE A 173 12.94 11.10 -18.29
#